data_b5d8ab1f8c0e3f5b59a287896c1d1982
#
_entry.id   b5d8ab1f8c0e3f5b59a287896c1d1982
#
_cell.length_a   1.000
_cell.length_b   1.000
_cell.length_c   1.000
_cell.angle_alpha   90.00
_cell.angle_beta   90.00
_cell.angle_gamma   90.00
#
_symmetry.space_group_name_H-M   'P 1'
#
loop_
_entity.id
_entity.type
_entity.pdbx_description
1 polymer ?
#
loop_
_entity_poly.entity_id
_entity_poly.type
_entity_poly.pdbx_seq_one_letter_code
_entity_poly.pdbx_strand_id
1 'polypeptide(L)'
;MEGDALGPVPLTCYRAIVLVSTFCFACWGSQTAWAQAGTITKGMQDNCANDYRTFCGDYGLQTSALNLCMKKAGPKLSPACVRALVQAGKVSQAEVDRVKAQMKKGGS
;
A
#
# COMPACT_ATOMS: atom_id res chain seq x y z
N MET A 1 -6.60 34.70 -13.53
CA MET A 1 -7.28 34.22 -12.33
C MET A 1 -6.50 33.12 -11.64
N GLU A 2 -6.13 32.12 -12.34
CA GLU A 2 -5.34 31.01 -11.79
C GLU A 2 -3.93 31.40 -11.40
N GLY A 3 -3.40 32.48 -11.98
CA GLY A 3 -2.12 33.01 -11.58
C GLY A 3 -2.05 33.53 -10.15
N ASP A 4 -3.19 33.81 -9.56
CA ASP A 4 -3.26 34.30 -8.18
C ASP A 4 -3.00 33.22 -7.13
N ALA A 5 -3.26 31.98 -7.47
CA ALA A 5 -2.92 30.84 -6.62
C ALA A 5 -1.40 30.68 -6.46
N LEU A 6 -0.65 31.17 -7.42
CA LEU A 6 0.81 31.24 -7.44
C LEU A 6 1.29 32.68 -7.26
N GLY A 7 0.51 33.51 -6.58
CA GLY A 7 0.83 34.90 -6.30
C GLY A 7 2.27 35.09 -5.83
N PRO A 8 2.85 36.24 -6.09
CA PRO A 8 4.24 36.50 -5.72
C PRO A 8 4.41 36.26 -4.24
N VAL A 9 5.31 35.38 -3.91
CA VAL A 9 5.71 35.12 -2.53
C VAL A 9 6.17 36.44 -1.95
N PRO A 10 5.57 36.94 -0.88
CA PRO A 10 5.95 38.20 -0.31
C PRO A 10 7.45 38.19 0.01
N LEU A 11 8.12 39.27 -0.30
CA LEU A 11 9.56 39.43 -0.10
C LEU A 11 10.01 39.10 1.35
N THR A 12 9.11 39.24 2.29
CA THR A 12 9.32 38.85 3.67
C THR A 12 9.55 37.34 3.82
N CYS A 13 8.85 36.49 3.04
CA CYS A 13 9.09 35.09 3.03
C CYS A 13 10.40 34.70 2.37
N TYR A 14 10.81 35.44 1.35
CA TYR A 14 12.09 35.24 0.67
C TYR A 14 13.28 35.43 1.62
N ARG A 15 13.25 36.48 2.44
CA ARG A 15 14.30 36.73 3.42
C ARG A 15 14.36 35.65 4.51
N ALA A 16 13.21 35.17 4.91
CA ALA A 16 13.14 34.03 5.87
C ALA A 16 13.67 32.72 5.26
N ILE A 17 13.43 32.50 3.97
CA ILE A 17 13.90 31.31 3.25
C ILE A 17 15.43 31.28 3.18
N VAL A 18 16.07 32.41 2.98
CA VAL A 18 17.54 32.47 2.87
C VAL A 18 18.21 32.16 4.22
N LEU A 19 17.60 32.57 5.32
CA LEU A 19 18.15 32.32 6.66
C LEU A 19 17.82 30.93 7.22
N VAL A 20 16.76 30.27 6.72
CA VAL A 20 16.34 28.93 7.14
C VAL A 20 16.88 27.85 6.19
N SER A 21 17.58 28.24 5.15
CA SER A 21 18.14 27.32 4.15
C SER A 21 19.11 26.27 4.71
N THR A 22 19.62 26.48 5.90
CA THR A 22 20.49 25.52 6.60
C THR A 22 19.70 24.47 7.38
N PHE A 23 18.38 24.66 7.57
CA PHE A 23 17.59 23.74 8.40
C PHE A 23 16.63 22.83 7.59
N CYS A 24 16.45 23.09 6.29
CA CYS A 24 15.53 22.30 5.45
C CYS A 24 16.09 20.97 4.94
N PHE A 25 17.28 20.56 5.35
CA PHE A 25 17.83 19.25 4.98
C PHE A 25 17.22 18.09 5.75
N ALA A 26 16.39 18.37 6.76
CA ALA A 26 15.75 17.32 7.57
C ALA A 26 14.39 16.84 7.03
N CYS A 27 13.85 17.43 5.94
CA CYS A 27 12.57 17.02 5.38
C CYS A 27 12.67 15.97 4.25
N TRP A 28 13.81 15.37 4.06
CA TRP A 28 14.00 14.35 3.03
C TRP A 28 13.62 12.93 3.48
N GLY A 29 12.96 12.80 4.61
CA GLY A 29 12.61 11.49 5.18
C GLY A 29 11.20 10.98 4.90
N SER A 30 10.34 11.71 4.18
CA SER A 30 8.91 11.35 4.11
C SER A 30 8.45 10.88 2.73
N GLN A 31 9.30 10.24 1.96
CA GLN A 31 8.97 9.93 0.56
C GLN A 31 8.53 8.51 0.29
N THR A 32 7.93 7.76 1.16
CA THR A 32 7.93 6.36 0.78
C THR A 32 6.66 5.57 0.98
N ALA A 33 5.60 6.14 1.54
CA ALA A 33 4.37 5.41 1.74
C ALA A 33 3.63 5.03 0.44
N TRP A 34 3.90 5.74 -0.64
CA TRP A 34 3.15 5.59 -1.91
C TRP A 34 3.78 4.59 -2.88
N ALA A 35 5.11 4.47 -2.87
CA ALA A 35 5.84 3.64 -3.83
C ALA A 35 5.73 2.13 -3.57
N GLN A 36 5.37 1.74 -2.36
CA GLN A 36 5.36 0.32 -1.96
C GLN A 36 4.00 -0.37 -2.12
N ALA A 37 2.93 0.38 -2.41
CA ALA A 37 1.58 -0.19 -2.51
C ALA A 37 1.43 -1.23 -3.63
N GLY A 38 2.26 -1.17 -4.67
CA GLY A 38 2.23 -2.10 -5.79
C GLY A 38 3.29 -3.20 -5.76
N THR A 39 4.31 -3.08 -4.91
CA THR A 39 5.45 -4.00 -4.94
C THR A 39 5.11 -5.37 -4.37
N ILE A 40 5.42 -6.41 -5.12
CA ILE A 40 5.34 -7.80 -4.67
C ILE A 40 6.66 -8.14 -3.96
N THR A 41 6.59 -8.45 -2.69
CA THR A 41 7.77 -8.84 -1.91
C THR A 41 8.15 -10.30 -2.19
N LYS A 42 9.40 -10.65 -1.90
CA LYS A 42 9.85 -12.04 -2.02
C LYS A 42 9.00 -12.98 -1.15
N GLY A 43 8.66 -12.56 0.07
CA GLY A 43 7.77 -13.33 0.94
C GLY A 43 6.39 -13.60 0.32
N MET A 44 5.83 -12.61 -0.38
CA MET A 44 4.58 -12.80 -1.11
C MET A 44 4.76 -13.78 -2.28
N GLN A 45 5.84 -13.65 -3.05
CA GLN A 45 6.14 -14.57 -4.14
C GLN A 45 6.25 -16.00 -3.64
N ASP A 46 7.02 -16.24 -2.61
CA ASP A 46 7.29 -17.58 -2.08
C ASP A 46 6.02 -18.22 -1.46
N ASN A 47 5.19 -17.43 -0.80
CA ASN A 47 4.06 -17.95 -0.03
C ASN A 47 2.70 -17.83 -0.74
N CYS A 48 2.57 -16.95 -1.74
CA CYS A 48 1.31 -16.72 -2.44
C CYS A 48 1.30 -17.25 -3.88
N ALA A 49 2.40 -17.78 -4.39
CA ALA A 49 2.49 -18.22 -5.78
C ALA A 49 1.45 -19.28 -6.13
N ASN A 50 1.21 -20.23 -5.24
CA ASN A 50 0.21 -21.27 -5.45
C ASN A 50 -1.21 -20.71 -5.43
N ASP A 51 -1.52 -19.87 -4.44
CA ASP A 51 -2.82 -19.21 -4.34
C ASP A 51 -3.09 -18.31 -5.54
N TYR A 52 -2.08 -17.56 -5.96
CA TYR A 52 -2.17 -16.75 -7.19
C TYR A 52 -2.55 -17.60 -8.40
N ARG A 53 -1.84 -18.70 -8.65
CA ARG A 53 -2.12 -19.58 -9.79
C ARG A 53 -3.51 -20.21 -9.71
N THR A 54 -3.95 -20.58 -8.51
CA THR A 54 -5.23 -21.23 -8.29
C THR A 54 -6.41 -20.30 -8.48
N PHE A 55 -6.32 -19.07 -7.96
CA PHE A 55 -7.46 -18.15 -7.90
C PHE A 55 -7.39 -16.98 -8.87
N CYS A 56 -6.20 -16.50 -9.20
CA CYS A 56 -5.98 -15.25 -9.92
C CYS A 56 -4.93 -15.33 -11.04
N GLY A 57 -4.61 -16.52 -11.52
CA GLY A 57 -3.54 -16.75 -12.51
C GLY A 57 -3.74 -16.05 -13.85
N ASP A 58 -4.98 -15.68 -14.19
CA ASP A 58 -5.30 -14.99 -15.45
C ASP A 58 -4.96 -13.48 -15.41
N TYR A 59 -4.65 -12.96 -14.23
CA TYR A 59 -4.35 -11.53 -14.06
C TYR A 59 -2.84 -11.30 -14.03
N GLY A 60 -2.41 -10.23 -14.71
CA GLY A 60 -1.00 -9.82 -14.69
C GLY A 60 -0.53 -9.40 -13.30
N LEU A 61 0.74 -9.68 -12.99
CA LEU A 61 1.36 -9.27 -11.74
C LEU A 61 1.36 -7.74 -11.62
N GLN A 62 1.20 -7.23 -10.41
CA GLN A 62 1.19 -5.80 -10.07
C GLN A 62 0.05 -4.99 -10.72
N THR A 63 -1.01 -5.64 -11.16
CA THR A 63 -2.18 -4.97 -11.70
C THR A 63 -3.24 -4.72 -10.62
N SER A 64 -4.07 -3.71 -10.82
CA SER A 64 -5.23 -3.46 -9.95
C SER A 64 -6.24 -4.61 -10.01
N ALA A 65 -6.38 -5.23 -11.17
CA ALA A 65 -7.23 -6.41 -11.37
C ALA A 65 -6.79 -7.59 -10.50
N LEU A 66 -5.47 -7.85 -10.43
CA LEU A 66 -4.92 -8.86 -9.53
C LEU A 66 -5.22 -8.53 -8.06
N ASN A 67 -5.04 -7.29 -7.65
CA ASN A 67 -5.33 -6.86 -6.28
C ASN A 67 -6.79 -7.11 -5.91
N LEU A 68 -7.72 -6.80 -6.80
CA LEU A 68 -9.15 -7.08 -6.59
C LEU A 68 -9.44 -8.59 -6.53
N CYS A 69 -8.83 -9.37 -7.43
CA CYS A 69 -8.98 -10.82 -7.42
C CYS A 69 -8.48 -11.44 -6.11
N MET A 70 -7.28 -11.07 -5.67
CA MET A 70 -6.71 -11.56 -4.42
C MET A 70 -7.54 -11.13 -3.19
N LYS A 71 -8.11 -9.94 -3.19
CA LYS A 71 -9.06 -9.52 -2.15
C LYS A 71 -10.28 -10.41 -2.10
N LYS A 72 -10.88 -10.71 -3.24
CA LYS A 72 -12.04 -11.61 -3.32
C LYS A 72 -11.68 -13.03 -2.91
N ALA A 73 -10.49 -13.49 -3.25
CA ALA A 73 -9.98 -14.80 -2.87
C ALA A 73 -9.54 -14.88 -1.40
N GLY A 74 -9.44 -13.75 -0.71
CA GLY A 74 -8.94 -13.63 0.66
C GLY A 74 -9.38 -14.75 1.62
N PRO A 75 -10.67 -15.08 1.70
CA PRO A 75 -11.17 -16.18 2.56
C PRO A 75 -10.60 -17.55 2.21
N LYS A 76 -10.15 -17.76 0.98
CA LYS A 76 -9.67 -19.04 0.45
C LYS A 76 -8.14 -19.13 0.39
N LEU A 77 -7.44 -18.05 0.69
CA LEU A 77 -5.98 -18.01 0.66
C LEU A 77 -5.38 -18.90 1.76
N SER A 78 -4.23 -19.48 1.45
CA SER A 78 -3.48 -20.25 2.43
C SER A 78 -3.02 -19.37 3.61
N PRO A 79 -2.91 -19.94 4.82
CA PRO A 79 -2.42 -19.18 5.97
C PRO A 79 -1.02 -18.57 5.76
N ALA A 80 -0.17 -19.24 4.98
CA ALA A 80 1.16 -18.73 4.64
C ALA A 80 1.08 -17.48 3.78
N CYS A 81 0.21 -17.49 2.76
CA CYS A 81 -0.02 -16.32 1.91
C CYS A 81 -0.62 -15.16 2.72
N VAL A 82 -1.63 -15.41 3.54
CA VAL A 82 -2.24 -14.37 4.39
C VAL A 82 -1.19 -13.72 5.29
N ARG A 83 -0.32 -14.49 5.93
CA ARG A 83 0.76 -13.95 6.76
C ARG A 83 1.73 -13.09 5.94
N ALA A 84 2.10 -13.54 4.76
CA ALA A 84 2.98 -12.77 3.88
C ALA A 84 2.35 -11.45 3.45
N LEU A 85 1.04 -11.43 3.18
CA LEU A 85 0.29 -10.20 2.85
C LEU A 85 0.24 -9.22 4.03
N VAL A 86 0.05 -9.72 5.25
CA VAL A 86 0.08 -8.89 6.46
C VAL A 86 1.48 -8.31 6.69
N GLN A 87 2.53 -9.13 6.57
CA GLN A 87 3.92 -8.69 6.71
C GLN A 87 4.31 -7.65 5.65
N ALA A 88 3.79 -7.78 4.44
CA ALA A 88 3.99 -6.82 3.37
C ALA A 88 3.11 -5.57 3.49
N GLY A 89 2.26 -5.46 4.50
CA GLY A 89 1.35 -4.33 4.70
C GLY A 89 0.23 -4.23 3.66
N LYS A 90 -0.07 -5.30 2.96
CA LYS A 90 -1.14 -5.32 1.93
C LYS A 90 -2.53 -5.46 2.55
N VAL A 91 -2.62 -6.14 3.67
CA VAL A 91 -3.83 -6.26 4.49
C VAL A 91 -3.46 -6.08 5.95
N SER A 92 -4.38 -5.57 6.74
CA SER A 92 -4.18 -5.46 8.19
C SER A 92 -4.59 -6.76 8.91
N GLN A 93 -3.98 -7.03 10.05
CA GLN A 93 -4.39 -8.17 10.88
C GLN A 93 -5.87 -8.06 11.29
N ALA A 94 -6.34 -6.86 11.60
CA ALA A 94 -7.74 -6.62 11.95
C ALA A 94 -8.71 -6.97 10.81
N GLU A 95 -8.32 -6.74 9.56
CA GLU A 95 -9.11 -7.14 8.39
C GLU A 95 -9.15 -8.67 8.24
N VAL A 96 -8.02 -9.33 8.43
CA VAL A 96 -7.94 -10.80 8.42
C VAL A 96 -8.84 -11.41 9.48
N ASP A 97 -8.81 -10.90 10.70
CA ASP A 97 -9.61 -11.39 11.81
C ASP A 97 -11.11 -11.17 11.57
N ARG A 98 -11.46 -10.05 10.95
CA ARG A 98 -12.85 -9.75 10.55
C ARG A 98 -13.38 -10.74 9.52
N VAL A 99 -12.59 -11.05 8.50
CA VAL A 99 -12.94 -12.04 7.46
C VAL A 99 -13.09 -13.43 8.08
N LYS A 100 -12.16 -13.84 8.95
CA LYS A 100 -12.26 -15.12 9.68
C LYS A 100 -13.52 -15.21 10.53
N ALA A 101 -13.88 -14.11 11.22
CA ALA A 101 -15.10 -14.08 12.03
C ALA A 101 -16.37 -14.21 11.16
N GLN A 102 -16.39 -13.59 9.98
CA GLN A 102 -17.51 -13.72 9.04
C GLN A 102 -17.64 -15.16 8.51
N MET A 103 -16.55 -15.79 8.13
CA MET A 103 -16.55 -17.18 7.67
C MET A 103 -17.07 -18.13 8.76
N LYS A 104 -16.68 -17.90 10.01
CA LYS A 104 -17.15 -18.70 11.14
C LYS A 104 -18.67 -18.56 11.36
N LYS A 105 -19.23 -17.39 11.10
CA LYS A 105 -20.68 -17.15 11.18
C LYS A 105 -21.45 -17.72 10.00
N GLY A 106 -20.88 -17.70 8.80
CA GLY A 106 -21.51 -18.20 7.59
C GLY A 106 -21.39 -19.71 7.39
N GLY A 107 -20.49 -20.37 8.11
CA GLY A 107 -20.25 -21.82 8.03
C GLY A 107 -21.04 -22.66 9.04
N SER A 108 -21.94 -22.03 9.77
CA SER A 108 -22.83 -22.73 10.70
C SER A 108 -24.28 -22.83 10.18
#